data_f45dd07cf47155f543c100203bd4f8c9
#
_entry.id   f45dd07cf47155f543c100203bd4f8c9
#
_cell.length_a   1.000
_cell.length_b   1.000
_cell.length_c   1.000
_cell.angle_alpha   90.00
_cell.angle_beta   90.00
_cell.angle_gamma   90.00
#
_symmetry.space_group_name_H-M   'P 1'
#
loop_
_entity.id
_entity.type
_entity.pdbx_description
1 polymer ?
#
loop_
_entity_poly.entity_id
_entity_poly.type
_entity_poly.pdbx_seq_one_letter_code
_entity_poly.pdbx_strand_id
1 'polypeptide(L)'
;MALIVNEYVPDLMRDLERWIAQQAPAGAVHDHPGNADSHLRAALFGSSVTLPVAGGELALGRWQSVILLEFDGPRRRTVNVQVVGS
;
A
#
# COMPACT_ATOMS: atom_id res chain seq x y z
N MET A 1 -1.11 3.27 -6.19
CA MET A 1 -1.61 3.10 -4.80
C MET A 1 -1.65 1.63 -4.46
N ALA A 2 -1.30 1.29 -3.25
CA ALA A 2 -1.43 -0.07 -2.72
C ALA A 2 -1.80 -0.02 -1.24
N LEU A 3 -2.24 -1.15 -0.70
CA LEU A 3 -2.56 -1.31 0.72
C LEU A 3 -1.75 -2.46 1.30
N ILE A 4 -1.13 -2.22 2.44
CA ILE A 4 -0.39 -3.26 3.17
C ILE A 4 -0.76 -3.26 4.65
N VAL A 5 -0.39 -4.33 5.34
CA VAL A 5 -0.47 -4.42 6.80
C VAL A 5 0.93 -4.61 7.32
N ASN A 6 1.40 -3.66 8.12
CA ASN A 6 2.75 -3.73 8.69
C ASN A 6 2.86 -2.77 9.88
N GLU A 7 4.01 -2.74 10.51
CA GLU A 7 4.31 -1.82 11.59
C GLU A 7 4.57 -0.41 11.03
N TYR A 8 3.81 0.57 11.52
CA TYR A 8 3.93 1.96 11.05
C TYR A 8 4.88 2.74 11.98
N VAL A 9 6.17 2.63 11.68
CA VAL A 9 7.21 3.36 12.40
C VAL A 9 8.13 4.08 11.41
N PRO A 10 8.69 5.24 11.78
CA PRO A 10 9.44 6.08 10.83
C PRO A 10 10.63 5.37 10.18
N ASP A 11 11.39 4.60 10.91
CA ASP A 11 12.57 3.93 10.37
C ASP A 11 12.19 2.87 9.32
N LEU A 12 11.16 2.07 9.61
CA LEU A 12 10.67 1.07 8.67
C LEU A 12 10.08 1.76 7.43
N MET A 13 9.36 2.85 7.63
CA MET A 13 8.78 3.60 6.50
C MET A 13 9.87 4.15 5.57
N ARG A 14 10.97 4.67 6.12
CA ARG A 14 12.10 5.14 5.31
C ARG A 14 12.77 3.99 4.55
N ASP A 15 12.97 2.86 5.20
CA ASP A 15 13.57 1.69 4.57
C ASP A 15 12.68 1.13 3.47
N LEU A 16 11.37 1.06 3.73
CA LEU A 16 10.38 0.59 2.77
C LEU A 16 10.33 1.51 1.55
N GLU A 17 10.30 2.82 1.76
CA GLU A 17 10.30 3.81 0.69
C GLU A 17 11.54 3.65 -0.19
N ARG A 18 12.71 3.49 0.41
CA ARG A 18 13.96 3.30 -0.31
C ARG A 18 13.97 2.00 -1.10
N TRP A 19 13.50 0.92 -0.49
CA TRP A 19 13.41 -0.38 -1.16
C TRP A 19 12.44 -0.35 -2.34
N ILE A 20 11.25 0.24 -2.15
CA ILE A 20 10.24 0.36 -3.19
C ILE A 20 10.78 1.17 -4.37
N ALA A 21 11.54 2.23 -4.11
CA ALA A 21 12.12 3.05 -5.17
C ALA A 21 13.03 2.24 -6.10
N GLN A 22 13.61 1.15 -5.62
CA GLN A 22 14.52 0.30 -6.39
C GLN A 22 13.79 -0.75 -7.23
N GLN A 23 12.48 -0.95 -7.04
CA GLN A 23 11.75 -2.06 -7.65
C GLN A 23 11.26 -1.77 -9.07
N ALA A 24 11.26 -0.53 -9.51
CA ALA A 24 10.89 -0.17 -10.87
C ALA A 24 12.05 0.56 -11.53
N PRO A 25 12.66 -0.01 -12.57
CA PRO A 25 13.79 0.63 -13.22
C PRO A 25 13.35 1.88 -13.96
N ALA A 26 14.28 2.86 -14.04
CA ALA A 26 14.09 4.03 -14.87
C ALA A 26 13.93 3.59 -16.34
N GLY A 27 12.98 4.19 -17.04
CA GLY A 27 12.74 3.86 -18.43
C GLY A 27 11.84 2.64 -18.65
N ALA A 28 11.18 2.12 -17.61
CA ALA A 28 10.14 1.12 -17.78
C ALA A 28 9.07 1.63 -18.74
N VAL A 29 8.62 0.76 -19.66
CA VAL A 29 7.76 1.16 -20.78
C VAL A 29 6.43 0.41 -20.73
N HIS A 30 5.35 1.17 -20.74
CA HIS A 30 3.98 0.70 -20.98
C HIS A 30 3.13 1.90 -21.45
N ASP A 31 1.81 1.73 -21.53
CA ASP A 31 0.93 2.70 -22.16
C ASP A 31 0.71 4.01 -21.37
N HIS A 32 1.33 4.17 -20.21
CA HIS A 32 1.16 5.36 -19.37
C HIS A 32 2.49 6.08 -19.15
N PRO A 33 2.90 6.94 -20.10
CA PRO A 33 4.14 7.68 -19.95
C PRO A 33 4.10 8.60 -18.72
N GLY A 34 5.21 8.65 -18.00
CA GLY A 34 5.37 9.47 -16.81
C GLY A 34 5.00 8.80 -15.50
N ASN A 35 4.27 7.68 -15.52
CA ASN A 35 3.91 6.94 -14.30
C ASN A 35 4.05 5.42 -14.42
N ALA A 36 4.85 4.96 -15.39
CA ALA A 36 5.10 3.54 -15.57
C ALA A 36 5.65 2.87 -14.31
N ASP A 37 6.53 3.54 -13.60
CA ASP A 37 7.13 3.06 -12.37
C ASP A 37 6.12 2.92 -11.24
N SER A 38 5.15 3.83 -11.12
CA SER A 38 4.12 3.74 -10.09
C SER A 38 3.19 2.55 -10.32
N HIS A 39 2.85 2.24 -11.56
CA HIS A 39 2.05 1.06 -11.88
C HIS A 39 2.80 -0.23 -11.56
N LEU A 40 4.07 -0.30 -11.86
CA LEU A 40 4.89 -1.48 -11.56
C LEU A 40 5.04 -1.67 -10.05
N ARG A 41 5.25 -0.61 -9.30
CA ARG A 41 5.34 -0.68 -7.84
C ARG A 41 4.02 -1.14 -7.22
N ALA A 42 2.91 -0.60 -7.69
CA ALA A 42 1.60 -1.01 -7.20
C ALA A 42 1.34 -2.51 -7.42
N ALA A 43 1.84 -3.07 -8.52
CA ALA A 43 1.67 -4.48 -8.83
C ALA A 43 2.35 -5.42 -7.83
N LEU A 44 3.34 -4.94 -7.06
CA LEU A 44 4.02 -5.74 -6.05
C LEU A 44 3.16 -6.00 -4.80
N PHE A 45 2.23 -5.11 -4.48
CA PHE A 45 1.55 -5.12 -3.20
C PHE A 45 0.07 -5.45 -3.27
N GLY A 46 -0.59 -5.04 -4.32
CA GLY A 46 -2.03 -5.17 -4.43
C GLY A 46 -2.77 -3.96 -3.87
N SER A 47 -4.06 -3.88 -4.20
CA SER A 47 -4.90 -2.71 -3.90
C SER A 47 -5.98 -2.99 -2.86
N SER A 48 -5.97 -4.17 -2.24
CA SER A 48 -6.97 -4.53 -1.22
C SER A 48 -6.35 -5.39 -0.13
N VAL A 49 -6.96 -5.32 1.06
CA VAL A 49 -6.64 -6.20 2.18
C VAL A 49 -7.95 -6.71 2.77
N THR A 50 -7.93 -7.94 3.27
CA THR A 50 -9.04 -8.54 4.00
C THR A 50 -8.57 -8.85 5.40
N LEU A 51 -9.30 -8.35 6.39
CA LEU A 51 -8.90 -8.45 7.79
C LEU A 51 -10.06 -8.99 8.62
N PRO A 52 -9.79 -9.83 9.62
CA PRO A 52 -10.82 -10.25 10.55
C PRO A 52 -11.22 -9.12 11.49
N VAL A 53 -12.48 -9.12 11.89
CA VAL A 53 -13.02 -8.21 12.92
C VAL A 53 -13.49 -9.06 14.10
N ALA A 54 -13.08 -8.69 15.28
CA ALA A 54 -13.47 -9.37 16.50
C ALA A 54 -13.67 -8.35 17.61
N GLY A 55 -14.76 -8.49 18.38
CA GLY A 55 -15.07 -7.57 19.48
C GLY A 55 -15.26 -6.12 19.04
N GLY A 56 -15.74 -5.90 17.82
CA GLY A 56 -15.95 -4.56 17.28
C GLY A 56 -14.71 -3.86 16.78
N GLU A 57 -13.58 -4.57 16.69
CA GLU A 57 -12.30 -4.00 16.27
C GLU A 57 -11.62 -4.87 15.22
N LEU A 58 -10.73 -4.28 14.43
CA LEU A 58 -9.86 -5.04 13.55
C LEU A 58 -8.94 -5.94 14.37
N ALA A 59 -8.91 -7.23 14.02
CA ALA A 59 -8.05 -8.20 14.71
C ALA A 59 -6.63 -8.15 14.14
N LEU A 60 -5.93 -7.06 14.44
CA LEU A 60 -4.53 -6.85 14.03
C LEU A 60 -3.58 -7.26 15.16
N GLY A 61 -2.36 -7.61 14.79
CA GLY A 61 -1.29 -7.75 15.75
C GLY A 61 -1.01 -6.42 16.45
N ARG A 62 -0.37 -6.49 17.61
CA ARG A 62 -0.15 -5.31 18.48
C ARG A 62 0.51 -4.13 17.76
N TRP A 63 1.41 -4.40 16.84
CA TRP A 63 2.19 -3.38 16.15
C TRP A 63 1.75 -3.17 14.69
N GLN A 64 0.71 -3.85 14.26
CA GLN A 64 0.24 -3.79 12.88
C GLN A 64 -0.72 -2.63 12.65
N SER A 65 -0.57 -2.01 11.50
CA SER A 65 -1.49 -0.99 10.97
C SER A 65 -1.77 -1.26 9.50
N VAL A 66 -2.92 -0.82 9.03
CA VAL A 66 -3.21 -0.77 7.60
C VAL A 66 -2.56 0.48 7.05
N ILE A 67 -1.73 0.33 6.03
CA ILE A 67 -0.92 1.41 5.47
C ILE A 67 -1.26 1.58 4.01
N LEU A 68 -1.56 2.82 3.61
CA LEU A 68 -1.72 3.20 2.21
C LEU A 68 -0.36 3.60 1.65
N LEU A 69 0.03 2.96 0.55
CA LEU A 69 1.24 3.32 -0.19
C LEU A 69 0.84 4.13 -1.42
N GLU A 70 1.39 5.34 -1.55
CA GLU A 70 1.16 6.20 -2.69
C GLU A 70 2.43 6.28 -3.53
N PHE A 71 2.32 5.93 -4.83
CA PHE A 71 3.46 5.85 -5.74
C PHE A 71 3.46 6.95 -6.80
N ASP A 72 2.39 7.72 -6.89
CA ASP A 72 2.23 8.76 -7.91
C ASP A 72 1.51 9.97 -7.29
N GLY A 73 2.05 10.46 -6.21
CA GLY A 73 1.43 11.51 -5.42
C GLY A 73 2.23 12.79 -5.35
N PRO A 74 1.70 13.75 -4.60
CA PRO A 74 0.48 13.62 -3.80
C PRO A 74 -0.81 13.61 -4.63
N ARG A 75 -1.74 12.76 -4.26
CA ARG A 75 -3.07 12.65 -4.87
C ARG A 75 -4.13 12.35 -3.83
N ARG A 76 -5.36 12.81 -4.11
CA ARG A 76 -6.52 12.36 -3.34
C ARG A 76 -6.87 10.93 -3.75
N ARG A 77 -6.98 10.04 -2.78
CA ARG A 77 -7.35 8.65 -3.00
C ARG A 77 -8.61 8.30 -2.21
N THR A 78 -9.37 7.33 -2.73
CA THR A 78 -10.54 6.80 -2.07
C THR A 78 -10.24 5.37 -1.63
N VAL A 79 -10.51 5.06 -0.37
CA VAL A 79 -10.45 3.71 0.15
C VAL A 79 -11.86 3.28 0.51
N ASN A 80 -12.33 2.20 -0.11
CA ASN A 80 -13.64 1.63 0.20
C ASN A 80 -13.50 0.59 1.29
N VAL A 81 -14.37 0.66 2.28
CA VAL A 81 -14.39 -0.28 3.40
C VAL A 81 -15.72 -1.00 3.41
N GLN A 82 -15.69 -2.31 3.51
CA GLN A 82 -16.87 -3.15 3.64
C GLN A 82 -16.68 -4.10 4.81
N VAL A 83 -17.71 -4.22 5.64
CA VAL A 83 -17.73 -5.17 6.74
C VAL A 83 -18.77 -6.22 6.44
N VAL A 84 -18.38 -7.49 6.52
CA VAL A 84 -19.26 -8.64 6.26
C VAL A 84 -19.35 -9.47 7.52
N GLY A 85 -20.57 -9.91 7.83
CA GLY A 85 -20.81 -10.73 9.00
C GLY A 85 -22.05 -10.30 9.80
N SER A 86 -22.21 -10.91 10.92
CA SER A 86 -23.37 -10.65 11.81
C SER A 86 -22.93 -10.05 13.15
#